data_76cb39db8240da80ff92585558618fc1
#
_entry.id   76cb39db8240da80ff92585558618fc1
#
_cell.length_a   1.000
_cell.length_b   1.000
_cell.length_c   1.000
_cell.angle_alpha   90.00
_cell.angle_beta   90.00
_cell.angle_gamma   90.00
#
_symmetry.space_group_name_H-M   'P 1'
#
loop_
_entity.id
_entity.type
_entity.pdbx_description
1 polymer ?
#
loop_
_entity_poly.entity_id
_entity_poly.type
_entity_poly.pdbx_seq_one_letter_code
_entity_poly.pdbx_strand_id
1 'polypeptide(L)'
;MTKNNNKNFTTNHTNRTCGFYTNPKSEILSPFVLVRAGSWSKKGKILIGIIVSFLFLIIGTSLGSTSINLGDTFLITFHKIFKLPLSENIDAKNVSIVWLLRLPRVMLAFLVGGCLAMSGAVCQSILRNPLASPYILGVSSGASLGAGIIIISGVTLPFMFGFSLPLTGFIFGLLTVFFVASFSSRIDRSMSNNTIILCGMVLSLFLNAILTTLSAVFSDDLRRIALWQMGSFAMRGWSYVWLLLPFFIIGTIGIFLHTREMDILSFGDEQAKSAGVETERLRKKLLALCAVLTGTAVALSGVIGFVDLIAPHAARRIIGSRHKYLLPMSFLLGGSLMVCADLIARTVISPSELPVGAITAIIGAPFFAWVYFRRKNYA
;
A
#
# COMPACT_ATOMS: atom_id res chain seq x y z
N MET A 1 6.32 -78.81 8.96
CA MET A 1 6.95 -78.73 7.63
C MET A 1 6.93 -77.24 7.25
N THR A 2 8.05 -76.50 7.51
CA THR A 2 9.03 -75.97 6.55
C THR A 2 8.43 -74.95 5.60
N LYS A 3 8.84 -73.67 5.55
CA LYS A 3 10.18 -73.13 5.32
C LYS A 3 10.26 -71.62 5.62
N ASN A 4 11.31 -71.27 6.31
CA ASN A 4 11.95 -69.95 6.37
C ASN A 4 12.13 -69.29 4.99
N ASN A 5 11.97 -67.99 4.91
CA ASN A 5 12.82 -67.19 4.04
C ASN A 5 12.99 -65.76 4.65
N ASN A 6 14.13 -65.60 5.29
CA ASN A 6 14.79 -64.34 5.58
C ASN A 6 15.12 -63.62 4.26
N LYS A 7 14.74 -62.39 4.11
CA LYS A 7 15.38 -61.45 3.16
C LYS A 7 15.81 -60.19 3.91
N ASN A 8 17.12 -60.09 4.01
CA ASN A 8 17.88 -58.94 4.47
C ASN A 8 17.47 -57.64 3.75
N PHE A 9 17.12 -56.62 4.51
CA PHE A 9 17.08 -55.24 4.03
C PHE A 9 18.40 -54.57 4.39
N THR A 10 19.28 -54.48 3.43
CA THR A 10 20.48 -53.64 3.48
C THR A 10 20.08 -52.18 3.29
N THR A 11 20.37 -51.40 4.29
CA THR A 11 20.30 -49.92 4.28
C THR A 11 21.35 -49.35 3.34
N ASN A 12 20.93 -48.79 2.21
CA ASN A 12 21.78 -47.91 1.41
C ASN A 12 21.42 -46.45 1.67
N HIS A 13 22.22 -45.79 2.47
CA HIS A 13 22.30 -44.34 2.54
C HIS A 13 22.93 -43.83 1.25
N THR A 14 22.12 -43.26 0.37
CA THR A 14 22.62 -42.43 -0.71
C THR A 14 22.17 -40.96 -0.46
N ASN A 15 23.17 -40.15 -0.14
CA ASN A 15 23.15 -38.68 -0.19
C ASN A 15 22.55 -38.22 -1.51
N ARG A 16 21.34 -37.65 -1.48
CA ARG A 16 20.81 -36.82 -2.59
C ARG A 16 21.05 -35.37 -2.26
N THR A 17 22.16 -34.85 -2.73
CA THR A 17 22.36 -33.41 -2.95
C THR A 17 21.30 -32.92 -3.93
N CYS A 18 20.44 -31.99 -3.48
CA CYS A 18 19.49 -31.26 -4.33
C CYS A 18 20.28 -30.34 -5.28
N GLY A 19 20.62 -30.85 -6.45
CA GLY A 19 21.10 -30.07 -7.57
C GLY A 19 19.92 -29.34 -8.23
N PHE A 20 19.91 -28.03 -8.14
CA PHE A 20 19.03 -27.19 -8.96
C PHE A 20 19.47 -27.30 -10.42
N TYR A 21 18.77 -28.08 -11.21
CA TYR A 21 18.88 -28.06 -12.67
C TYR A 21 18.21 -26.78 -13.19
N THR A 22 19.01 -25.83 -13.62
CA THR A 22 18.58 -24.71 -14.45
C THR A 22 18.57 -25.14 -15.91
N ASN A 23 17.38 -25.24 -16.51
CA ASN A 23 17.22 -25.52 -17.95
C ASN A 23 17.40 -24.20 -18.74
N PRO A 24 18.37 -24.10 -19.68
CA PRO A 24 18.71 -22.84 -20.34
C PRO A 24 17.92 -22.51 -21.61
N LYS A 25 16.74 -23.11 -21.85
CA LYS A 25 15.98 -22.86 -23.10
C LYS A 25 14.54 -22.42 -22.83
N SER A 26 14.35 -21.16 -22.45
CA SER A 26 13.13 -20.36 -22.72
C SER A 26 13.32 -18.89 -22.29
N GLU A 27 14.32 -18.21 -22.84
CA GLU A 27 14.37 -16.75 -22.80
C GLU A 27 13.55 -16.20 -23.96
N ILE A 28 12.21 -16.12 -23.77
CA ILE A 28 11.38 -15.23 -24.58
C ILE A 28 11.27 -13.92 -23.80
N LEU A 29 11.88 -12.90 -24.38
CA LEU A 29 11.95 -11.52 -23.91
C LEU A 29 10.57 -10.98 -23.51
N SER A 30 10.38 -10.73 -22.23
CA SER A 30 9.32 -9.86 -21.73
C SER A 30 9.92 -8.46 -21.47
N PRO A 31 9.21 -7.36 -21.75
CA PRO A 31 9.72 -5.99 -21.61
C PRO A 31 10.10 -5.60 -20.16
N PHE A 32 9.91 -6.49 -19.18
CA PHE A 32 10.36 -6.33 -17.80
C PHE A 32 11.77 -6.91 -17.51
N VAL A 33 12.49 -7.41 -18.52
CA VAL A 33 13.84 -8.02 -18.39
C VAL A 33 14.95 -6.98 -18.20
N LEU A 34 14.66 -5.70 -18.29
CA LEU A 34 15.68 -4.65 -18.11
C LEU A 34 16.27 -4.54 -16.70
N VAL A 35 15.86 -5.34 -15.72
CA VAL A 35 16.39 -5.29 -14.34
C VAL A 35 17.10 -6.60 -13.92
N ARG A 36 17.40 -7.52 -14.85
CA ARG A 36 18.35 -8.62 -14.56
C ARG A 36 19.79 -8.22 -14.82
N ALA A 37 20.07 -6.93 -14.75
CA ALA A 37 21.40 -6.40 -14.85
C ALA A 37 22.15 -6.52 -13.52
N GLY A 38 23.29 -7.15 -13.54
CA GLY A 38 24.45 -6.95 -12.69
C GLY A 38 24.22 -7.01 -11.15
N SER A 39 25.22 -7.44 -10.44
CA SER A 39 25.35 -7.48 -8.97
C SER A 39 25.30 -6.10 -8.28
N TRP A 40 24.28 -5.29 -8.59
CA TRP A 40 24.07 -4.05 -7.88
C TRP A 40 23.78 -4.34 -6.41
N SER A 41 24.50 -3.66 -5.52
CA SER A 41 24.25 -3.75 -4.09
C SER A 41 22.80 -3.35 -3.78
N LYS A 42 22.21 -3.89 -2.70
CA LYS A 42 20.85 -3.53 -2.29
C LYS A 42 20.66 -2.01 -2.11
N LYS A 43 21.73 -1.32 -1.67
CA LYS A 43 21.75 0.15 -1.57
C LYS A 43 21.66 0.83 -2.95
N GLY A 44 22.38 0.31 -3.94
CA GLY A 44 22.31 0.82 -5.32
C GLY A 44 20.93 0.68 -5.94
N LYS A 45 20.23 -0.43 -5.69
CA LYS A 45 18.83 -0.63 -6.15
C LYS A 45 17.86 0.37 -5.51
N ILE A 46 18.04 0.69 -4.22
CA ILE A 46 17.23 1.72 -3.54
C ILE A 46 17.51 3.09 -4.15
N LEU A 47 18.78 3.42 -4.43
CA LEU A 47 19.15 4.69 -5.06
C LEU A 47 18.47 4.85 -6.43
N ILE A 48 18.48 3.79 -7.25
CA ILE A 48 17.72 3.78 -8.51
C ILE A 48 16.23 3.99 -8.26
N GLY A 49 15.66 3.32 -7.27
CA GLY A 49 14.26 3.52 -6.87
C GLY A 49 13.96 4.97 -6.51
N ILE A 50 14.84 5.64 -5.77
CA ILE A 50 14.71 7.07 -5.43
C ILE A 50 14.73 7.95 -6.69
N ILE A 51 15.70 7.72 -7.59
CA ILE A 51 15.81 8.48 -8.84
C ILE A 51 14.55 8.31 -9.70
N VAL A 52 14.09 7.07 -9.87
CA VAL A 52 12.87 6.76 -10.63
C VAL A 52 11.65 7.43 -9.99
N SER A 53 11.51 7.34 -8.66
CA SER A 53 10.40 7.98 -7.95
C SER A 53 10.42 9.50 -8.11
N PHE A 54 11.61 10.11 -8.07
CA PHE A 54 11.76 11.54 -8.30
C PHE A 54 11.36 11.95 -9.72
N LEU A 55 11.71 11.15 -10.73
CA LEU A 55 11.25 11.36 -12.11
C LEU A 55 9.71 11.29 -12.21
N PHE A 56 9.07 10.30 -11.55
CA PHE A 56 7.61 10.23 -11.52
C PHE A 56 6.96 11.44 -10.85
N LEU A 57 7.55 11.98 -9.77
CA LEU A 57 7.08 13.21 -9.13
C LEU A 57 7.14 14.41 -10.07
N ILE A 58 8.26 14.58 -10.80
CA ILE A 58 8.41 15.67 -11.77
C ILE A 58 7.41 15.52 -12.92
N ILE A 59 7.35 14.33 -13.54
CA ILE A 59 6.44 14.04 -14.64
C ILE A 59 4.99 14.24 -14.19
N GLY A 60 4.64 13.71 -13.03
CA GLY A 60 3.30 13.88 -12.45
C GLY A 60 2.95 15.33 -12.19
N THR A 61 3.90 16.18 -11.81
CA THR A 61 3.64 17.61 -11.58
C THR A 61 3.56 18.40 -12.89
N SER A 62 4.35 18.04 -13.89
CA SER A 62 4.40 18.73 -15.18
C SER A 62 3.16 18.44 -16.05
N LEU A 63 2.77 17.17 -16.16
CA LEU A 63 1.66 16.74 -17.00
C LEU A 63 0.31 16.96 -16.29
N GLY A 64 -0.71 17.36 -17.05
CA GLY A 64 -2.08 17.60 -16.56
C GLY A 64 -2.96 18.16 -17.67
N SER A 65 -4.13 18.74 -17.33
CA SER A 65 -5.06 19.37 -18.29
C SER A 65 -4.43 20.50 -19.11
N THR A 66 -3.43 21.19 -18.56
CA THR A 66 -2.57 22.13 -19.28
C THR A 66 -1.14 21.59 -19.23
N SER A 67 -0.45 21.54 -20.37
CA SER A 67 0.95 21.12 -20.43
C SER A 67 1.86 22.26 -19.93
N ILE A 68 2.64 22.00 -18.90
CA ILE A 68 3.72 22.88 -18.43
C ILE A 68 5.03 22.18 -18.74
N ASN A 69 6.01 22.91 -19.29
CA ASN A 69 7.30 22.32 -19.63
C ASN A 69 7.95 21.69 -18.38
N LEU A 70 8.59 20.54 -18.56
CA LEU A 70 9.32 19.84 -17.50
C LEU A 70 10.40 20.72 -16.85
N GLY A 71 11.12 21.51 -17.67
CA GLY A 71 12.13 22.46 -17.20
C GLY A 71 11.52 23.55 -16.30
N ASP A 72 10.38 24.14 -16.73
CA ASP A 72 9.69 25.16 -15.94
C ASP A 72 9.16 24.60 -14.63
N THR A 73 8.59 23.39 -14.65
CA THR A 73 8.12 22.71 -13.44
C THR A 73 9.26 22.50 -12.43
N PHE A 74 10.42 22.09 -12.92
CA PHE A 74 11.60 21.91 -12.09
C PHE A 74 12.07 23.25 -11.50
N LEU A 75 12.24 24.27 -12.35
CA LEU A 75 12.66 25.62 -11.92
C LEU A 75 11.68 26.24 -10.91
N ILE A 76 10.37 26.15 -11.15
CA ILE A 76 9.34 26.62 -10.22
C ILE A 76 9.45 25.92 -8.87
N THR A 77 9.59 24.59 -8.89
CA THR A 77 9.68 23.80 -7.65
C THR A 77 10.93 24.19 -6.85
N PHE A 78 12.10 24.29 -7.51
CA PHE A 78 13.34 24.70 -6.87
C PHE A 78 13.31 26.15 -6.40
N HIS A 79 12.76 27.07 -7.20
CA HIS A 79 12.55 28.47 -6.80
C HIS A 79 11.77 28.56 -5.48
N LYS A 80 10.66 27.83 -5.36
CA LYS A 80 9.81 27.87 -4.15
C LYS A 80 10.45 27.23 -2.93
N ILE A 81 11.25 26.16 -3.11
CA ILE A 81 11.92 25.45 -2.00
C ILE A 81 13.18 26.23 -1.54
N PHE A 82 14.02 26.67 -2.48
CA PHE A 82 15.33 27.25 -2.19
C PHE A 82 15.39 28.77 -2.33
N LYS A 83 14.24 29.43 -2.66
CA LYS A 83 14.15 30.90 -2.91
C LYS A 83 15.12 31.40 -3.97
N LEU A 84 15.44 30.56 -4.98
CA LEU A 84 16.29 30.92 -6.10
C LEU A 84 15.57 31.91 -7.03
N PRO A 85 16.28 32.80 -7.76
CA PRO A 85 15.66 33.70 -8.72
C PRO A 85 14.92 32.88 -9.79
N LEU A 86 13.70 33.31 -10.15
CA LEU A 86 12.93 32.72 -11.23
C LEU A 86 13.18 33.49 -12.52
N SER A 87 13.25 32.80 -13.64
CA SER A 87 13.37 33.43 -14.95
C SER A 87 12.12 34.27 -15.26
N GLU A 88 12.29 35.47 -15.78
CA GLU A 88 11.20 36.40 -16.16
C GLU A 88 10.24 35.80 -17.21
N ASN A 89 10.67 34.77 -17.94
CA ASN A 89 9.86 34.12 -18.97
C ASN A 89 8.81 33.15 -18.41
N ILE A 90 8.78 32.89 -17.09
CA ILE A 90 7.83 31.94 -16.49
C ILE A 90 6.60 32.71 -15.98
N ASP A 91 5.42 32.42 -16.56
CA ASP A 91 4.16 33.00 -16.18
C ASP A 91 3.81 32.73 -14.70
N ALA A 92 3.43 33.76 -13.96
CA ALA A 92 2.98 33.68 -12.58
C ALA A 92 1.78 32.70 -12.39
N LYS A 93 0.95 32.55 -13.42
CA LYS A 93 -0.13 31.56 -13.46
C LYS A 93 0.42 30.13 -13.36
N ASN A 94 1.48 29.82 -14.12
CA ASN A 94 2.12 28.50 -14.09
C ASN A 94 2.75 28.22 -12.72
N VAL A 95 3.34 29.23 -12.08
CA VAL A 95 3.87 29.12 -10.71
C VAL A 95 2.77 28.72 -9.73
N SER A 96 1.61 29.38 -9.82
CA SER A 96 0.46 29.08 -8.94
C SER A 96 -0.11 27.69 -9.20
N ILE A 97 -0.26 27.27 -10.45
CA ILE A 97 -0.75 25.94 -10.83
C ILE A 97 0.19 24.84 -10.31
N VAL A 98 1.49 24.99 -10.51
CA VAL A 98 2.49 23.99 -10.09
C VAL A 98 2.53 23.92 -8.57
N TRP A 99 2.68 25.03 -7.88
CA TRP A 99 2.94 25.06 -6.44
C TRP A 99 1.70 24.82 -5.58
N LEU A 100 0.55 25.36 -5.95
CA LEU A 100 -0.67 25.30 -5.11
C LEU A 100 -1.58 24.12 -5.45
N LEU A 101 -1.57 23.64 -6.70
CA LEU A 101 -2.50 22.60 -7.14
C LEU A 101 -1.80 21.28 -7.45
N ARG A 102 -0.76 21.28 -8.31
CA ARG A 102 -0.21 20.03 -8.83
C ARG A 102 0.78 19.38 -7.88
N LEU A 103 1.75 20.13 -7.37
CA LEU A 103 2.78 19.59 -6.50
C LEU A 103 2.21 18.95 -5.21
N PRO A 104 1.32 19.64 -4.45
CA PRO A 104 0.73 19.02 -3.25
C PRO A 104 -0.12 17.79 -3.58
N ARG A 105 -0.85 17.78 -4.69
CA ARG A 105 -1.61 16.61 -5.16
C ARG A 105 -0.70 15.42 -5.43
N VAL A 106 0.38 15.61 -6.18
CA VAL A 106 1.34 14.58 -6.54
C VAL A 106 2.10 14.08 -5.31
N MET A 107 2.50 15.00 -4.41
CA MET A 107 3.13 14.65 -3.13
C MET A 107 2.20 13.81 -2.25
N LEU A 108 0.92 14.21 -2.16
CA LEU A 108 -0.07 13.44 -1.41
C LEU A 108 -0.28 12.06 -2.01
N ALA A 109 -0.42 11.95 -3.33
CA ALA A 109 -0.55 10.68 -4.02
C ALA A 109 0.66 9.77 -3.75
N PHE A 110 1.87 10.31 -3.85
CA PHE A 110 3.11 9.58 -3.57
C PHE A 110 3.16 9.06 -2.13
N LEU A 111 2.86 9.90 -1.15
CA LEU A 111 2.86 9.53 0.27
C LEU A 111 1.78 8.50 0.59
N VAL A 112 0.56 8.68 0.07
CA VAL A 112 -0.56 7.73 0.25
C VAL A 112 -0.20 6.38 -0.35
N GLY A 113 0.30 6.34 -1.60
CA GLY A 113 0.73 5.10 -2.25
C GLY A 113 1.85 4.40 -1.49
N GLY A 114 2.80 5.16 -0.97
CA GLY A 114 3.88 4.66 -0.13
C GLY A 114 3.39 4.09 1.21
N CYS A 115 2.48 4.78 1.91
CA CYS A 115 1.85 4.31 3.15
C CYS A 115 1.12 2.99 2.95
N LEU A 116 0.29 2.90 1.90
CA LEU A 116 -0.44 1.69 1.55
C LEU A 116 0.51 0.52 1.25
N ALA A 117 1.54 0.75 0.44
CA ALA A 117 2.51 -0.26 0.07
C ALA A 117 3.33 -0.76 1.28
N MET A 118 3.75 0.13 2.17
CA MET A 118 4.44 -0.27 3.41
C MET A 118 3.54 -1.09 4.32
N SER A 119 2.30 -0.63 4.55
CA SER A 119 1.32 -1.36 5.35
C SER A 119 1.01 -2.73 4.74
N GLY A 120 0.89 -2.81 3.41
CA GLY A 120 0.74 -4.05 2.68
C GLY A 120 1.91 -5.01 2.90
N ALA A 121 3.16 -4.53 2.79
CA ALA A 121 4.36 -5.34 3.04
C ALA A 121 4.37 -5.92 4.46
N VAL A 122 3.98 -5.13 5.46
CA VAL A 122 3.89 -5.55 6.87
C VAL A 122 2.77 -6.56 7.07
N CYS A 123 1.56 -6.30 6.56
CA CYS A 123 0.43 -7.24 6.67
C CYS A 123 0.74 -8.59 6.01
N GLN A 124 1.37 -8.59 4.83
CA GLN A 124 1.82 -9.81 4.15
C GLN A 124 2.81 -10.61 4.98
N SER A 125 3.67 -9.94 5.74
CA SER A 125 4.67 -10.58 6.61
C SER A 125 4.04 -11.12 7.89
N ILE A 126 3.20 -10.34 8.58
CA ILE A 126 2.51 -10.75 9.81
C ILE A 126 1.60 -11.96 9.56
N LEU A 127 0.82 -11.90 8.47
CA LEU A 127 -0.15 -12.93 8.11
C LEU A 127 0.48 -14.04 7.25
N ARG A 128 1.77 -13.95 6.92
CA ARG A 128 2.50 -14.91 6.08
C ARG A 128 1.75 -15.29 4.81
N ASN A 129 1.03 -14.32 4.26
CA ASN A 129 0.23 -14.47 3.07
C ASN A 129 0.54 -13.33 2.08
N PRO A 130 1.06 -13.64 0.89
CA PRO A 130 1.39 -12.60 -0.11
C PRO A 130 0.18 -11.82 -0.63
N LEU A 131 -1.03 -12.33 -0.40
CA LEU A 131 -2.29 -11.68 -0.75
C LEU A 131 -2.93 -10.92 0.43
N ALA A 132 -2.26 -10.90 1.58
CA ALA A 132 -2.76 -10.15 2.74
C ALA A 132 -2.64 -8.65 2.50
N SER A 133 -3.71 -7.96 2.83
CA SER A 133 -3.90 -6.52 2.71
C SER A 133 -4.38 -5.94 4.03
N PRO A 134 -4.02 -4.72 4.42
CA PRO A 134 -4.60 -4.07 5.58
C PRO A 134 -6.12 -3.87 5.46
N TYR A 135 -6.68 -3.92 4.25
CA TYR A 135 -8.13 -3.84 4.04
C TYR A 135 -8.89 -5.06 4.56
N ILE A 136 -8.25 -6.24 4.62
CA ILE A 136 -8.84 -7.44 5.24
C ILE A 136 -9.15 -7.20 6.73
N LEU A 137 -8.46 -6.26 7.38
CA LEU A 137 -8.71 -5.86 8.77
C LEU A 137 -9.91 -4.91 8.92
N GLY A 138 -10.57 -4.56 7.82
CA GLY A 138 -11.76 -3.72 7.83
C GLY A 138 -11.50 -2.21 7.89
N VAL A 139 -10.25 -1.76 7.77
CA VAL A 139 -9.90 -0.31 7.79
C VAL A 139 -10.75 0.47 6.80
N SER A 140 -10.89 -0.01 5.57
CA SER A 140 -11.65 0.66 4.52
C SER A 140 -13.14 0.69 4.81
N SER A 141 -13.72 -0.42 5.32
CA SER A 141 -15.13 -0.50 5.66
C SER A 141 -15.49 0.44 6.80
N GLY A 142 -14.62 0.49 7.84
CA GLY A 142 -14.77 1.43 8.94
C GLY A 142 -14.66 2.88 8.47
N ALA A 143 -13.63 3.20 7.70
CA ALA A 143 -13.43 4.55 7.16
C ALA A 143 -14.61 4.98 6.26
N SER A 144 -15.13 4.08 5.43
CA SER A 144 -16.30 4.33 4.57
C SER A 144 -17.56 4.59 5.39
N LEU A 145 -17.78 3.83 6.46
CA LEU A 145 -18.92 4.06 7.35
C LEU A 145 -18.80 5.42 8.06
N GLY A 146 -17.63 5.75 8.60
CA GLY A 146 -17.37 7.05 9.23
C GLY A 146 -17.57 8.22 8.25
N ALA A 147 -17.06 8.09 7.03
CA ALA A 147 -17.28 9.09 5.97
C ALA A 147 -18.76 9.19 5.58
N GLY A 148 -19.46 8.06 5.43
CA GLY A 148 -20.88 8.02 5.11
C GLY A 148 -21.73 8.73 6.17
N ILE A 149 -21.46 8.51 7.46
CA ILE A 149 -22.14 9.21 8.55
C ILE A 149 -21.98 10.73 8.45
N ILE A 150 -20.76 11.23 8.19
CA ILE A 150 -20.51 12.68 8.03
C ILE A 150 -21.18 13.22 6.78
N ILE A 151 -21.18 12.49 5.67
CA ILE A 151 -21.82 12.93 4.43
C ILE A 151 -23.33 13.06 4.61
N ILE A 152 -23.97 12.07 5.23
CA ILE A 152 -25.42 12.03 5.47
C ILE A 152 -25.84 13.08 6.52
N SER A 153 -25.09 13.18 7.62
CA SER A 153 -25.45 14.14 8.69
C SER A 153 -25.20 15.59 8.32
N GLY A 154 -24.37 15.86 7.32
CA GLY A 154 -23.95 17.20 6.93
C GLY A 154 -23.19 17.97 8.03
N VAL A 155 -22.81 17.29 9.12
CA VAL A 155 -22.15 17.92 10.27
C VAL A 155 -20.76 18.36 9.88
N THR A 156 -20.52 19.67 9.91
CA THR A 156 -19.18 20.26 9.82
C THR A 156 -18.75 20.69 11.22
N LEU A 157 -17.68 20.11 11.73
CA LEU A 157 -17.13 20.51 13.02
C LEU A 157 -16.34 21.82 12.84
N PRO A 158 -16.81 22.97 13.37
CA PRO A 158 -16.25 24.29 13.03
C PRO A 158 -14.76 24.42 13.34
N PHE A 159 -14.28 23.75 14.42
CA PHE A 159 -12.89 23.78 14.85
C PHE A 159 -11.98 22.86 14.00
N MET A 160 -12.53 22.06 13.09
CA MET A 160 -11.79 21.11 12.26
C MET A 160 -11.41 21.64 10.89
N PHE A 161 -11.63 22.93 10.58
CA PHE A 161 -11.21 23.57 9.33
C PHE A 161 -11.48 22.76 8.05
N GLY A 162 -12.62 22.08 7.95
CA GLY A 162 -12.99 21.26 6.79
C GLY A 162 -12.43 19.83 6.80
N PHE A 163 -11.73 19.38 7.85
CA PHE A 163 -11.21 18.02 8.00
C PHE A 163 -12.14 17.04 8.73
N SER A 164 -13.41 17.41 8.94
CA SER A 164 -14.40 16.55 9.60
C SER A 164 -14.51 15.17 8.95
N LEU A 165 -14.59 15.14 7.62
CA LEU A 165 -14.69 13.90 6.84
C LEU A 165 -13.43 13.03 6.95
N PRO A 166 -12.20 13.52 6.70
CA PRO A 166 -10.99 12.76 6.91
C PRO A 166 -10.81 12.26 8.35
N LEU A 167 -11.08 13.10 9.34
CA LEU A 167 -10.91 12.72 10.74
C LEU A 167 -11.85 11.57 11.13
N THR A 168 -13.11 11.66 10.75
CA THR A 168 -14.09 10.61 11.08
C THR A 168 -13.75 9.31 10.38
N GLY A 169 -13.36 9.35 9.09
CA GLY A 169 -12.87 8.18 8.37
C GLY A 169 -11.65 7.55 9.04
N PHE A 170 -10.70 8.37 9.50
CA PHE A 170 -9.53 7.90 10.23
C PHE A 170 -9.90 7.23 11.56
N ILE A 171 -10.71 7.87 12.39
CA ILE A 171 -11.15 7.34 13.69
C ILE A 171 -11.88 6.01 13.51
N PHE A 172 -12.86 5.94 12.61
CA PHE A 172 -13.60 4.71 12.36
C PHE A 172 -12.72 3.59 11.79
N GLY A 173 -11.78 3.92 10.92
CA GLY A 173 -10.79 2.97 10.41
C GLY A 173 -9.90 2.41 11.53
N LEU A 174 -9.40 3.25 12.43
CA LEU A 174 -8.61 2.83 13.61
C LEU A 174 -9.44 1.98 14.57
N LEU A 175 -10.65 2.42 14.90
CA LEU A 175 -11.56 1.68 15.78
C LEU A 175 -11.82 0.29 15.24
N THR A 176 -12.04 0.15 13.93
CA THR A 176 -12.27 -1.15 13.30
C THR A 176 -11.10 -2.10 13.51
N VAL A 177 -9.86 -1.65 13.28
CA VAL A 177 -8.68 -2.50 13.52
C VAL A 177 -8.50 -2.81 15.01
N PHE A 178 -8.77 -1.85 15.88
CA PHE A 178 -8.74 -2.07 17.32
C PHE A 178 -9.74 -3.16 17.75
N PHE A 179 -10.98 -3.13 17.22
CA PHE A 179 -11.97 -4.17 17.46
C PHE A 179 -11.52 -5.52 16.93
N VAL A 180 -10.99 -5.59 15.69
CA VAL A 180 -10.48 -6.83 15.11
C VAL A 180 -9.35 -7.40 15.95
N ALA A 181 -8.36 -6.59 16.32
CA ALA A 181 -7.23 -7.04 17.14
C ALA A 181 -7.66 -7.49 18.53
N SER A 182 -8.59 -6.76 19.17
CA SER A 182 -9.11 -7.08 20.51
C SER A 182 -9.96 -8.35 20.48
N PHE A 183 -10.84 -8.50 19.50
CA PHE A 183 -11.73 -9.65 19.37
C PHE A 183 -10.93 -10.91 19.00
N SER A 184 -10.01 -10.81 18.04
CA SER A 184 -9.11 -11.91 17.67
C SER A 184 -8.31 -12.42 18.85
N SER A 185 -7.77 -11.52 19.70
CA SER A 185 -6.98 -11.92 20.87
C SER A 185 -7.81 -12.53 22.01
N ARG A 186 -9.12 -12.28 22.05
CA ARG A 186 -10.04 -12.95 23.00
C ARG A 186 -10.46 -14.34 22.54
N ILE A 187 -10.67 -14.53 21.25
CA ILE A 187 -11.04 -15.82 20.66
C ILE A 187 -9.82 -16.75 20.65
N ASP A 188 -8.70 -16.24 20.22
CA ASP A 188 -7.46 -17.01 20.10
C ASP A 188 -6.27 -16.21 20.64
N ARG A 189 -5.76 -16.60 21.81
CA ARG A 189 -4.61 -15.93 22.45
C ARG A 189 -3.36 -15.94 21.58
N SER A 190 -3.21 -16.94 20.70
CA SER A 190 -2.07 -16.99 19.78
C SER A 190 -2.20 -15.98 18.62
N MET A 191 -3.36 -15.36 18.45
CA MET A 191 -3.68 -14.47 17.32
C MET A 191 -3.30 -15.11 15.98
N SER A 192 -3.80 -16.34 15.74
CA SER A 192 -3.53 -17.05 14.49
C SER A 192 -4.00 -16.22 13.29
N ASN A 193 -3.33 -16.39 12.17
CA ASN A 193 -3.63 -15.66 10.95
C ASN A 193 -5.09 -15.83 10.51
N ASN A 194 -5.62 -17.06 10.64
CA ASN A 194 -6.99 -17.37 10.25
C ASN A 194 -8.01 -16.61 11.12
N THR A 195 -7.77 -16.53 12.43
CA THR A 195 -8.65 -15.82 13.36
C THR A 195 -8.66 -14.32 13.07
N ILE A 196 -7.50 -13.71 12.82
CA ILE A 196 -7.40 -12.28 12.47
C ILE A 196 -8.17 -12.00 11.16
N ILE A 197 -7.94 -12.81 10.13
CA ILE A 197 -8.60 -12.66 8.82
C ILE A 197 -10.12 -12.83 8.95
N LEU A 198 -10.57 -13.86 9.66
CA LEU A 198 -11.99 -14.13 9.85
C LEU A 198 -12.67 -12.99 10.59
N CYS A 199 -12.13 -12.53 11.72
CA CYS A 199 -12.67 -11.39 12.49
C CYS A 199 -12.73 -10.12 11.62
N GLY A 200 -11.70 -9.85 10.84
CA GLY A 200 -11.66 -8.70 9.94
C GLY A 200 -12.73 -8.77 8.85
N MET A 201 -12.88 -9.93 8.21
CA MET A 201 -13.91 -10.13 7.18
C MET A 201 -15.33 -9.99 7.74
N VAL A 202 -15.63 -10.64 8.86
CA VAL A 202 -16.97 -10.57 9.48
C VAL A 202 -17.30 -9.12 9.87
N LEU A 203 -16.37 -8.41 10.51
CA LEU A 203 -16.59 -7.02 10.87
C LEU A 203 -16.75 -6.13 9.63
N SER A 204 -15.94 -6.36 8.58
CA SER A 204 -16.06 -5.61 7.31
C SER A 204 -17.43 -5.79 6.67
N LEU A 205 -17.94 -7.03 6.62
CA LEU A 205 -19.28 -7.32 6.09
C LEU A 205 -20.37 -6.61 6.91
N PHE A 206 -20.26 -6.63 8.23
CA PHE A 206 -21.20 -5.97 9.12
C PHE A 206 -21.21 -4.44 8.91
N LEU A 207 -20.02 -3.81 8.88
CA LEU A 207 -19.92 -2.36 8.66
C LEU A 207 -20.41 -1.95 7.26
N ASN A 208 -20.12 -2.75 6.23
CA ASN A 208 -20.65 -2.53 4.88
C ASN A 208 -22.17 -2.69 4.82
N ALA A 209 -22.77 -3.64 5.54
CA ALA A 209 -24.21 -3.79 5.63
C ALA A 209 -24.88 -2.54 6.24
N ILE A 210 -24.29 -2.00 7.32
CA ILE A 210 -24.76 -0.73 7.92
C ILE A 210 -24.68 0.39 6.90
N LEU A 211 -23.52 0.56 6.23
CA LEU A 211 -23.34 1.62 5.24
C LEU A 211 -24.32 1.49 4.07
N THR A 212 -24.54 0.28 3.56
CA THR A 212 -25.52 0.01 2.50
C THR A 212 -26.94 0.36 2.94
N THR A 213 -27.32 0.00 4.17
CA THR A 213 -28.63 0.36 4.74
C THR A 213 -28.78 1.89 4.87
N LEU A 214 -27.77 2.58 5.39
CA LEU A 214 -27.77 4.04 5.47
C LEU A 214 -27.88 4.68 4.08
N SER A 215 -27.13 4.17 3.10
CA SER A 215 -27.17 4.68 1.72
C SER A 215 -28.52 4.44 1.02
N ALA A 216 -29.24 3.37 1.39
CA ALA A 216 -30.58 3.11 0.88
C ALA A 216 -31.62 4.04 1.49
N VAL A 217 -31.51 4.33 2.79
CA VAL A 217 -32.42 5.25 3.51
C VAL A 217 -32.18 6.71 3.08
N PHE A 218 -30.92 7.11 2.89
CA PHE A 218 -30.51 8.46 2.51
C PHE A 218 -30.02 8.49 1.06
N SER A 219 -30.92 8.20 0.12
CA SER A 219 -30.61 8.04 -1.31
C SER A 219 -29.97 9.28 -1.97
N ASP A 220 -30.29 10.48 -1.48
CA ASP A 220 -29.77 11.75 -2.02
C ASP A 220 -28.25 11.88 -1.85
N ASP A 221 -27.69 11.27 -0.82
CA ASP A 221 -26.25 11.27 -0.55
C ASP A 221 -25.49 10.06 -1.14
N LEU A 222 -26.20 9.09 -1.74
CA LEU A 222 -25.62 7.88 -2.30
C LEU A 222 -24.47 8.17 -3.28
N ARG A 223 -24.66 9.14 -4.19
CA ARG A 223 -23.63 9.52 -5.16
C ARG A 223 -22.37 10.07 -4.48
N ARG A 224 -22.52 10.89 -3.44
CA ARG A 224 -21.39 11.47 -2.68
C ARG A 224 -20.60 10.40 -1.95
N ILE A 225 -21.29 9.45 -1.31
CA ILE A 225 -20.69 8.31 -0.62
C ILE A 225 -19.93 7.43 -1.62
N ALA A 226 -20.56 7.10 -2.76
CA ALA A 226 -19.94 6.28 -3.81
C ALA A 226 -18.67 6.93 -4.39
N LEU A 227 -18.72 8.24 -4.71
CA LEU A 227 -17.55 8.98 -5.21
C LEU A 227 -16.41 9.02 -4.17
N TRP A 228 -16.73 9.18 -2.87
CA TRP A 228 -15.72 9.15 -1.82
C TRP A 228 -15.06 7.76 -1.72
N GLN A 229 -15.87 6.69 -1.78
CA GLN A 229 -15.35 5.32 -1.75
C GLN A 229 -14.43 4.97 -2.93
N MET A 230 -14.64 5.58 -4.08
CA MET A 230 -13.82 5.33 -5.27
C MET A 230 -12.42 5.95 -5.21
N GLY A 231 -12.17 6.85 -4.26
CA GLY A 231 -10.89 7.50 -4.04
C GLY A 231 -10.51 8.56 -5.08
N SER A 232 -9.99 9.70 -4.60
CA SER A 232 -9.57 10.82 -5.44
C SER A 232 -8.57 11.72 -4.72
N PHE A 233 -7.65 12.32 -5.49
CA PHE A 233 -6.74 13.38 -5.04
C PHE A 233 -7.15 14.78 -5.54
N ALA A 234 -8.32 14.91 -6.16
CA ALA A 234 -8.83 16.18 -6.65
C ALA A 234 -8.98 17.18 -5.51
N MET A 235 -8.65 18.45 -5.76
CA MET A 235 -8.78 19.57 -4.82
C MET A 235 -8.02 19.37 -3.47
N ARG A 236 -6.97 18.57 -3.44
CA ARG A 236 -6.14 18.32 -2.26
C ARG A 236 -4.90 19.20 -2.29
N GLY A 237 -4.88 20.23 -1.43
CA GLY A 237 -3.76 21.16 -1.30
C GLY A 237 -2.71 20.70 -0.25
N TRP A 238 -1.77 21.59 0.08
CA TRP A 238 -0.69 21.35 1.05
C TRP A 238 -1.18 20.96 2.44
N SER A 239 -2.33 21.45 2.89
CA SER A 239 -2.90 21.10 4.19
C SER A 239 -3.11 19.60 4.37
N TYR A 240 -3.48 18.88 3.30
CA TYR A 240 -3.61 17.41 3.31
C TYR A 240 -2.26 16.69 3.43
N VAL A 241 -1.23 17.24 2.77
CA VAL A 241 0.15 16.71 2.88
C VAL A 241 0.67 16.87 4.31
N TRP A 242 0.52 18.07 4.87
CA TRP A 242 0.94 18.35 6.25
C TRP A 242 0.18 17.52 7.29
N LEU A 243 -1.11 17.26 7.04
CA LEU A 243 -1.92 16.42 7.93
C LEU A 243 -1.47 14.95 7.90
N LEU A 244 -1.04 14.43 6.74
CA LEU A 244 -0.57 13.05 6.61
C LEU A 244 0.80 12.84 7.24
N LEU A 245 1.71 13.82 7.14
CA LEU A 245 3.12 13.68 7.51
C LEU A 245 3.38 13.14 8.93
N PRO A 246 2.74 13.65 10.01
CA PRO A 246 2.99 13.13 11.36
C PRO A 246 2.65 11.64 11.48
N PHE A 247 1.53 11.21 10.93
CA PHE A 247 1.11 9.81 10.96
C PHE A 247 2.02 8.92 10.11
N PHE A 248 2.47 9.42 8.96
CA PHE A 248 3.47 8.75 8.13
C PHE A 248 4.79 8.57 8.89
N ILE A 249 5.29 9.60 9.55
CA ILE A 249 6.54 9.54 10.32
C ILE A 249 6.41 8.56 11.47
N ILE A 250 5.36 8.66 12.28
CA ILE A 250 5.11 7.79 13.44
C ILE A 250 4.97 6.33 12.98
N GLY A 251 4.13 6.08 11.97
CA GLY A 251 3.90 4.74 11.45
C GLY A 251 5.16 4.12 10.85
N THR A 252 5.91 4.91 10.05
CA THR A 252 7.15 4.46 9.42
C THR A 252 8.23 4.15 10.44
N ILE A 253 8.52 5.06 11.37
CA ILE A 253 9.52 4.84 12.41
C ILE A 253 9.13 3.63 13.25
N GLY A 254 7.87 3.54 13.69
CA GLY A 254 7.37 2.40 14.45
C GLY A 254 7.58 1.06 13.75
N ILE A 255 7.27 0.97 12.46
CA ILE A 255 7.49 -0.24 11.65
C ILE A 255 8.98 -0.55 11.50
N PHE A 256 9.82 0.47 11.26
CA PHE A 256 11.26 0.26 11.09
C PHE A 256 11.94 -0.27 12.34
N LEU A 257 11.48 0.09 13.53
CA LEU A 257 11.99 -0.43 14.81
C LEU A 257 11.80 -1.94 14.94
N HIS A 258 10.79 -2.51 14.26
CA HIS A 258 10.45 -3.94 14.35
C HIS A 258 10.87 -4.76 13.11
N THR A 259 11.74 -4.22 12.24
CA THR A 259 12.16 -4.92 11.01
C THR A 259 12.87 -6.26 11.26
N ARG A 260 13.64 -6.37 12.35
CA ARG A 260 14.35 -7.61 12.71
C ARG A 260 13.38 -8.68 13.19
N GLU A 261 12.43 -8.31 14.05
CA GLU A 261 11.41 -9.23 14.55
C GLU A 261 10.49 -9.70 13.41
N MET A 262 10.17 -8.84 12.42
CA MET A 262 9.44 -9.25 11.22
C MET A 262 10.24 -10.23 10.36
N ASP A 263 11.55 -10.03 10.21
CA ASP A 263 12.42 -10.96 9.49
C ASP A 263 12.39 -12.35 10.18
N ILE A 264 12.46 -12.39 11.51
CA ILE A 264 12.39 -13.64 12.30
C ILE A 264 10.99 -14.26 12.19
N LEU A 265 9.92 -13.46 12.31
CA LEU A 265 8.53 -13.93 12.22
C LEU A 265 8.22 -14.60 10.87
N SER A 266 8.93 -14.21 9.82
CA SER A 266 8.75 -14.80 8.48
C SER A 266 9.13 -16.29 8.40
N PHE A 267 9.95 -16.79 9.32
CA PHE A 267 10.32 -18.22 9.41
C PHE A 267 9.28 -19.07 10.13
N GLY A 268 8.35 -18.45 10.86
CA GLY A 268 7.29 -19.17 11.58
C GLY A 268 7.15 -18.72 13.04
N ASP A 269 5.98 -19.00 13.63
CA ASP A 269 5.67 -18.54 14.99
C ASP A 269 6.50 -19.28 16.04
N GLU A 270 6.72 -20.60 15.86
CA GLU A 270 7.51 -21.41 16.77
C GLU A 270 8.97 -20.97 16.77
N GLN A 271 9.53 -20.76 15.57
CA GLN A 271 10.90 -20.27 15.41
C GLN A 271 11.06 -18.86 15.98
N ALA A 272 10.06 -17.99 15.78
CA ALA A 272 10.09 -16.65 16.34
C ALA A 272 10.05 -16.65 17.87
N LYS A 273 9.19 -17.46 18.47
CA LYS A 273 9.13 -17.63 19.93
C LYS A 273 10.42 -18.22 20.49
N SER A 274 10.99 -19.22 19.84
CA SER A 274 12.29 -19.81 20.23
C SER A 274 13.44 -18.80 20.17
N ALA A 275 13.36 -17.81 19.26
CA ALA A 275 14.29 -16.70 19.15
C ALA A 275 13.98 -15.53 20.13
N GLY A 276 13.02 -15.69 21.04
CA GLY A 276 12.66 -14.68 22.05
C GLY A 276 11.70 -13.59 21.56
N VAL A 277 11.06 -13.75 20.39
CA VAL A 277 10.11 -12.77 19.87
C VAL A 277 8.72 -13.02 20.48
N GLU A 278 8.16 -12.00 21.16
CA GLU A 278 6.78 -12.03 21.64
C GLU A 278 5.80 -11.78 20.47
N THR A 279 5.49 -12.85 19.73
CA THR A 279 4.76 -12.78 18.45
C THR A 279 3.40 -12.11 18.57
N GLU A 280 2.66 -12.31 19.66
CA GLU A 280 1.35 -11.70 19.90
C GLU A 280 1.45 -10.17 20.06
N ARG A 281 2.36 -9.70 20.92
CA ARG A 281 2.58 -8.27 21.14
C ARG A 281 3.09 -7.59 19.87
N LEU A 282 4.00 -8.26 19.16
CA LEU A 282 4.51 -7.77 17.89
C LEU A 282 3.40 -7.59 16.86
N ARG A 283 2.53 -8.60 16.70
CA ARG A 283 1.38 -8.53 15.79
C ARG A 283 0.45 -7.37 16.13
N LYS A 284 0.06 -7.22 17.41
CA LYS A 284 -0.80 -6.11 17.84
C LYS A 284 -0.18 -4.75 17.51
N LYS A 285 1.11 -4.54 17.81
CA LYS A 285 1.82 -3.30 17.50
C LYS A 285 1.87 -3.03 16.00
N LEU A 286 2.26 -4.02 15.21
CA LEU A 286 2.37 -3.86 13.76
C LEU A 286 1.00 -3.64 13.09
N LEU A 287 -0.06 -4.33 13.54
CA LEU A 287 -1.43 -4.09 13.06
C LEU A 287 -1.90 -2.67 13.39
N ALA A 288 -1.59 -2.16 14.59
CA ALA A 288 -1.91 -0.77 14.95
C ALA A 288 -1.14 0.25 14.08
N LEU A 289 0.14 0.02 13.82
CA LEU A 289 0.94 0.89 12.95
C LEU A 289 0.45 0.84 11.49
N CYS A 290 0.08 -0.34 10.99
CA CYS A 290 -0.57 -0.48 9.69
C CYS A 290 -1.90 0.28 9.64
N ALA A 291 -2.70 0.20 10.70
CA ALA A 291 -3.96 0.93 10.79
C ALA A 291 -3.74 2.45 10.76
N VAL A 292 -2.73 2.96 11.42
CA VAL A 292 -2.37 4.39 11.38
C VAL A 292 -2.01 4.81 9.96
N LEU A 293 -1.11 4.09 9.28
CA LEU A 293 -0.69 4.43 7.91
C LEU A 293 -1.84 4.30 6.91
N THR A 294 -2.54 3.15 6.92
CA THR A 294 -3.63 2.88 5.97
C THR A 294 -4.85 3.72 6.28
N GLY A 295 -5.21 3.87 7.56
CA GLY A 295 -6.35 4.68 7.99
C GLY A 295 -6.20 6.14 7.60
N THR A 296 -5.00 6.72 7.81
CA THR A 296 -4.72 8.10 7.37
C THR A 296 -4.74 8.21 5.85
N ALA A 297 -4.14 7.26 5.13
CA ALA A 297 -4.15 7.25 3.68
C ALA A 297 -5.59 7.22 3.14
N VAL A 298 -6.41 6.27 3.59
CA VAL A 298 -7.82 6.13 3.18
C VAL A 298 -8.66 7.35 3.57
N ALA A 299 -8.47 7.89 4.77
CA ALA A 299 -9.19 9.05 5.24
C ALA A 299 -8.99 10.29 4.34
N LEU A 300 -7.79 10.45 3.79
CA LEU A 300 -7.43 11.61 2.97
C LEU A 300 -7.70 11.42 1.47
N SER A 301 -7.65 10.20 0.97
CA SER A 301 -7.78 9.91 -0.46
C SER A 301 -9.02 9.11 -0.84
N GLY A 302 -9.77 8.56 0.12
CA GLY A 302 -10.77 7.52 -0.11
C GLY A 302 -10.13 6.14 -0.26
N VAL A 303 -10.92 5.12 -0.62
CA VAL A 303 -10.46 3.73 -0.71
C VAL A 303 -9.76 3.49 -2.05
N ILE A 304 -8.47 3.15 -2.00
CA ILE A 304 -7.65 2.86 -3.19
C ILE A 304 -6.95 1.51 -2.98
N GLY A 305 -7.42 0.48 -3.66
CA GLY A 305 -6.89 -0.88 -3.52
C GLY A 305 -5.72 -1.21 -4.46
N PHE A 306 -5.22 -2.44 -4.32
CA PHE A 306 -4.17 -3.09 -5.13
C PHE A 306 -2.74 -2.54 -4.97
N VAL A 307 -2.54 -1.27 -4.64
CA VAL A 307 -1.20 -0.69 -4.46
C VAL A 307 -0.45 -1.36 -3.32
N ASP A 308 -1.16 -1.65 -2.23
CA ASP A 308 -0.70 -2.38 -1.06
C ASP A 308 -0.32 -3.84 -1.33
N LEU A 309 -0.76 -4.39 -2.45
CA LEU A 309 -0.44 -5.74 -2.91
C LEU A 309 0.65 -5.74 -3.97
N ILE A 310 0.53 -4.92 -5.01
CA ILE A 310 1.43 -4.89 -6.17
C ILE A 310 2.83 -4.42 -5.77
N ALA A 311 2.92 -3.28 -5.08
CA ALA A 311 4.19 -2.65 -4.79
C ALA A 311 5.10 -3.51 -3.89
N PRO A 312 4.64 -4.13 -2.79
CA PRO A 312 5.47 -5.04 -2.01
C PRO A 312 5.87 -6.29 -2.78
N HIS A 313 4.99 -6.82 -3.64
CA HIS A 313 5.32 -7.97 -4.46
C HIS A 313 6.44 -7.66 -5.46
N ALA A 314 6.35 -6.53 -6.15
CA ALA A 314 7.40 -6.05 -7.05
C ALA A 314 8.71 -5.76 -6.28
N ALA A 315 8.62 -5.11 -5.12
CA ALA A 315 9.76 -4.83 -4.27
C ALA A 315 10.51 -6.10 -3.85
N ARG A 316 9.78 -7.16 -3.44
CA ARG A 316 10.41 -8.46 -3.09
C ARG A 316 11.18 -9.06 -4.26
N ARG A 317 10.68 -8.93 -5.48
CA ARG A 317 11.39 -9.42 -6.68
C ARG A 317 12.68 -8.65 -6.96
N ILE A 318 12.69 -7.34 -6.70
CA ILE A 318 13.83 -6.46 -6.99
C ILE A 318 14.91 -6.57 -5.90
N ILE A 319 14.50 -6.53 -4.61
CA ILE A 319 15.46 -6.34 -3.50
C ILE A 319 15.51 -7.52 -2.53
N GLY A 320 14.58 -8.48 -2.63
CA GLY A 320 14.42 -9.63 -1.73
C GLY A 320 13.49 -9.33 -0.54
N SER A 321 13.39 -10.30 0.37
CA SER A 321 12.38 -10.28 1.43
C SER A 321 12.82 -9.61 2.74
N ARG A 322 14.10 -9.20 2.90
CA ARG A 322 14.59 -8.57 4.13
C ARG A 322 13.94 -7.21 4.35
N HIS A 323 13.20 -7.04 5.45
CA HIS A 323 12.33 -5.88 5.70
C HIS A 323 13.06 -4.53 5.70
N LYS A 324 14.30 -4.47 6.19
CA LYS A 324 15.13 -3.26 6.15
C LYS A 324 15.23 -2.62 4.76
N TYR A 325 15.21 -3.43 3.69
CA TYR A 325 15.31 -2.97 2.31
C TYR A 325 13.96 -3.04 1.60
N LEU A 326 13.13 -4.02 1.96
CA LEU A 326 11.80 -4.24 1.39
C LEU A 326 10.89 -3.04 1.62
N LEU A 327 10.84 -2.51 2.84
CA LEU A 327 9.94 -1.41 3.20
C LEU A 327 10.23 -0.13 2.41
N PRO A 328 11.48 0.39 2.35
CA PRO A 328 11.76 1.58 1.55
C PRO A 328 11.48 1.35 0.06
N MET A 329 11.81 0.18 -0.48
CA MET A 329 11.53 -0.11 -1.88
C MET A 329 10.02 -0.21 -2.15
N SER A 330 9.25 -0.79 -1.22
CA SER A 330 7.78 -0.85 -1.32
C SER A 330 7.18 0.55 -1.30
N PHE A 331 7.68 1.43 -0.43
CA PHE A 331 7.27 2.83 -0.35
C PHE A 331 7.51 3.56 -1.68
N LEU A 332 8.71 3.47 -2.23
CA LEU A 332 9.07 4.12 -3.50
C LEU A 332 8.23 3.62 -4.67
N LEU A 333 8.06 2.30 -4.78
CA LEU A 333 7.26 1.72 -5.86
C LEU A 333 5.76 2.02 -5.69
N GLY A 334 5.25 1.96 -4.46
CA GLY A 334 3.85 2.28 -4.18
C GLY A 334 3.52 3.74 -4.44
N GLY A 335 4.40 4.65 -4.01
CA GLY A 335 4.29 6.07 -4.30
C GLY A 335 4.32 6.36 -5.80
N SER A 336 5.28 5.79 -6.53
CA SER A 336 5.40 5.96 -7.98
C SER A 336 4.19 5.40 -8.73
N LEU A 337 3.69 4.20 -8.34
CA LEU A 337 2.49 3.61 -8.91
C LEU A 337 1.26 4.49 -8.70
N MET A 338 1.12 5.06 -7.51
CA MET A 338 0.01 5.94 -7.18
C MET A 338 0.04 7.25 -7.98
N VAL A 339 1.23 7.85 -8.14
CA VAL A 339 1.40 9.05 -9.00
C VAL A 339 1.04 8.74 -10.45
N CYS A 340 1.45 7.57 -10.98
CA CYS A 340 1.03 7.13 -12.31
C CYS A 340 -0.48 6.96 -12.41
N ALA A 341 -1.12 6.31 -11.44
CA ALA A 341 -2.56 6.10 -11.43
C ALA A 341 -3.32 7.44 -11.36
N ASP A 342 -2.87 8.38 -10.53
CA ASP A 342 -3.44 9.73 -10.47
C ASP A 342 -3.24 10.50 -11.78
N LEU A 343 -2.08 10.39 -12.42
CA LEU A 343 -1.82 11.02 -13.71
C LEU A 343 -2.78 10.49 -14.79
N ILE A 344 -2.95 9.17 -14.87
CA ILE A 344 -3.90 8.54 -15.80
C ILE A 344 -5.33 9.02 -15.49
N ALA A 345 -5.72 9.01 -14.21
CA ALA A 345 -7.06 9.39 -13.76
C ALA A 345 -7.48 10.80 -14.21
N ARG A 346 -6.54 11.76 -14.21
CA ARG A 346 -6.81 13.16 -14.57
C ARG A 346 -6.52 13.53 -16.03
N THR A 347 -5.98 12.61 -16.83
CA THR A 347 -5.61 12.93 -18.23
C THR A 347 -6.47 12.20 -19.25
N VAL A 348 -6.95 10.99 -18.96
CA VAL A 348 -7.62 10.12 -19.96
C VAL A 348 -8.96 10.69 -20.43
N ILE A 349 -9.77 11.30 -19.55
CA ILE A 349 -11.10 11.86 -19.88
C ILE A 349 -11.15 13.36 -19.55
N SER A 350 -10.03 14.07 -19.69
CA SER A 350 -10.00 15.52 -19.42
C SER A 350 -11.11 16.26 -20.21
N PRO A 351 -11.86 17.22 -19.59
CA PRO A 351 -11.64 17.84 -18.28
C PRO A 351 -12.20 17.07 -17.07
N SER A 352 -12.95 15.97 -17.26
CA SER A 352 -13.43 15.12 -16.17
C SER A 352 -12.31 14.24 -15.62
N GLU A 353 -12.40 13.85 -14.35
CA GLU A 353 -11.43 12.97 -13.71
C GLU A 353 -12.04 11.60 -13.40
N LEU A 354 -11.28 10.54 -13.66
CA LEU A 354 -11.63 9.19 -13.24
C LEU A 354 -11.27 8.98 -11.76
N PRO A 355 -12.02 8.12 -11.04
CA PRO A 355 -11.61 7.70 -9.71
C PRO A 355 -10.29 6.94 -9.75
N VAL A 356 -9.34 7.31 -8.88
CA VAL A 356 -7.99 6.69 -8.85
C VAL A 356 -8.08 5.22 -8.45
N GLY A 357 -9.01 4.87 -7.56
CA GLY A 357 -9.25 3.47 -7.15
C GLY A 357 -9.67 2.57 -8.31
N ALA A 358 -10.44 3.08 -9.28
CA ALA A 358 -10.80 2.35 -10.48
C ALA A 358 -9.57 2.07 -11.36
N ILE A 359 -8.70 3.06 -11.55
CA ILE A 359 -7.45 2.90 -12.32
C ILE A 359 -6.54 1.85 -11.66
N THR A 360 -6.34 1.94 -10.35
CA THR A 360 -5.50 0.96 -9.63
C THR A 360 -6.09 -0.45 -9.68
N ALA A 361 -7.42 -0.59 -9.67
CA ALA A 361 -8.09 -1.88 -9.80
C ALA A 361 -7.96 -2.48 -11.21
N ILE A 362 -8.12 -1.66 -12.26
CA ILE A 362 -7.95 -2.09 -13.67
C ILE A 362 -6.51 -2.57 -13.92
N ILE A 363 -5.51 -1.93 -13.34
CA ILE A 363 -4.11 -2.35 -13.45
C ILE A 363 -3.84 -3.56 -12.53
N GLY A 364 -4.38 -3.53 -11.33
CA GLY A 364 -4.07 -4.47 -10.26
C GLY A 364 -4.64 -5.86 -10.47
N ALA A 365 -5.89 -5.98 -10.87
CA ALA A 365 -6.55 -7.27 -11.02
C ALA A 365 -5.88 -8.15 -12.10
N PRO A 366 -5.59 -7.66 -13.33
CA PRO A 366 -4.86 -8.43 -14.32
C PRO A 366 -3.43 -8.78 -13.89
N PHE A 367 -2.74 -7.86 -13.21
CA PHE A 367 -1.40 -8.12 -12.67
C PHE A 367 -1.40 -9.31 -11.70
N PHE A 368 -2.36 -9.34 -10.76
CA PHE A 368 -2.47 -10.44 -9.80
C PHE A 368 -2.87 -11.76 -10.46
N ALA A 369 -3.80 -11.72 -11.40
CA ALA A 369 -4.17 -12.89 -12.18
C ALA A 369 -2.93 -13.47 -12.89
N TRP A 370 -2.14 -12.63 -13.55
CA TRP A 370 -0.91 -13.05 -14.22
C TRP A 370 0.13 -13.63 -13.27
N VAL A 371 0.35 -13.00 -12.10
CA VAL A 371 1.28 -13.49 -11.07
C VAL A 371 0.85 -14.86 -10.54
N TYR A 372 -0.45 -15.05 -10.30
CA TYR A 372 -1.02 -16.30 -9.79
C TYR A 372 -0.88 -17.46 -10.80
N PHE A 373 -1.29 -17.25 -12.04
CA PHE A 373 -1.22 -18.29 -13.08
C PHE A 373 0.21 -18.67 -13.45
N ARG A 374 1.13 -17.70 -13.46
CA ARG A 374 2.54 -17.99 -13.71
C ARG A 374 3.17 -18.89 -12.66
N ARG A 375 2.75 -18.76 -11.39
CA ARG A 375 3.27 -19.60 -10.30
C ARG A 375 2.83 -21.06 -10.45
N LYS A 376 1.64 -21.32 -10.98
CA LYS A 376 1.09 -22.68 -11.16
C LYS A 376 1.82 -23.47 -12.26
N ASN A 377 2.44 -22.81 -13.21
CA ASN A 377 3.19 -23.45 -14.31
C ASN A 377 4.61 -23.87 -13.92
N TYR A 378 5.08 -23.58 -12.70
CA TYR A 378 6.39 -23.95 -12.17
C TYR A 378 6.31 -24.85 -10.94
N ALA A 379 5.12 -25.25 -10.50
CA ALA A 379 4.87 -26.24 -9.45
C ALA A 379 4.44 -27.56 -10.07
#